data_92419239f038f43af07d0dfa36d10296
#
_entry.id   92419239f038f43af07d0dfa36d10296
#
_cell.length_a   1.000
_cell.length_b   1.000
_cell.length_c   1.000
_cell.angle_alpha   90.00
_cell.angle_beta   90.00
_cell.angle_gamma   90.00
#
_symmetry.space_group_name_H-M   'P 1'
#
loop_
_entity.id
_entity.type
_entity.pdbx_description
1 polymer ?
#
loop_
_entity_poly.entity_id
_entity_poly.type
_entity_poly.pdbx_seq_one_letter_code
_entity_poly.pdbx_strand_id
1 'polypeptide(L)'
;MSIVITDMFLTNKTARPGTKITPRGLVIHWTANEGKGANAVANRNYFNKPTTEASAHYCVDDKQIVRCLPENEMGYHVGAKSYKPDALKRLSSYPNNCTIGIEMCVNSDGDFRETYRSTVELAADILKRYGWTTDNLWRHFDITGKNCPAYFVSDDAARRFTGLSASQAWAKFKDDVHKLLTGYPQGEVSKKESVAVAFILPFKGQVIDGVSYLPIRGVTEATGGKVDFDPTTKQVIVNGKIVTSTIENGTSYAPARELAAILGLQVEWDGSTKTVKLKGRE
;
A
#
# COMPACT_ATOMS: atom_id res chain seq x y z
N MET A 1 3.10 -6.25 17.69
CA MET A 1 4.57 -6.27 17.99
C MET A 1 5.00 -4.84 18.26
N SER A 2 5.95 -4.59 19.17
CA SER A 2 6.50 -3.23 19.34
C SER A 2 7.41 -2.91 18.15
N ILE A 3 7.19 -1.77 17.51
CA ILE A 3 8.05 -1.25 16.43
C ILE A 3 9.44 -1.02 17.01
N VAL A 4 10.46 -1.62 16.41
CA VAL A 4 11.86 -1.36 16.79
C VAL A 4 12.40 -0.25 15.90
N ILE A 5 12.70 0.90 16.49
CA ILE A 5 13.28 2.06 15.82
C ILE A 5 14.73 2.19 16.28
N THR A 6 15.64 2.25 15.31
CA THR A 6 17.07 2.49 15.58
C THR A 6 17.40 3.97 15.37
N ASP A 7 17.90 4.62 16.42
CA ASP A 7 18.35 6.00 16.33
C ASP A 7 19.73 6.09 15.68
N MET A 8 19.77 6.74 14.51
CA MET A 8 21.00 7.02 13.76
C MET A 8 20.99 8.49 13.32
N PHE A 9 20.99 9.41 14.27
CA PHE A 9 20.83 10.84 13.98
C PHE A 9 21.94 11.35 13.05
N LEU A 10 21.52 12.24 12.13
CA LEU A 10 22.42 12.91 11.21
C LEU A 10 23.36 13.84 11.98
N THR A 11 24.62 13.85 11.58
CA THR A 11 25.65 14.80 12.05
C THR A 11 25.95 15.88 11.01
N ASN A 12 25.51 15.69 9.77
CA ASN A 12 25.63 16.66 8.69
C ASN A 12 24.76 17.91 8.99
N LYS A 13 25.41 19.03 9.29
CA LYS A 13 24.72 20.28 9.64
C LYS A 13 23.95 20.91 8.47
N THR A 14 24.34 20.62 7.24
CA THR A 14 23.63 21.08 6.02
C THR A 14 22.28 20.40 5.90
N ALA A 15 22.16 19.10 6.21
CA ALA A 15 20.92 18.33 6.15
C ALA A 15 20.12 18.37 7.49
N ARG A 16 20.80 18.67 8.62
CA ARG A 16 20.21 18.79 9.96
C ARG A 16 20.58 20.13 10.59
N PRO A 17 19.83 21.20 10.35
CA PRO A 17 20.10 22.53 10.89
C PRO A 17 19.91 22.62 12.41
N GLY A 18 19.18 21.69 13.02
CA GLY A 18 18.84 21.70 14.45
C GLY A 18 17.72 22.66 14.84
N THR A 19 17.09 23.31 13.85
CA THR A 19 15.95 24.19 14.07
C THR A 19 14.77 23.45 14.66
N LYS A 20 14.24 23.92 15.78
CA LYS A 20 13.08 23.29 16.43
C LYS A 20 11.79 23.63 15.69
N ILE A 21 10.91 22.65 15.61
CA ILE A 21 9.60 22.73 14.97
C ILE A 21 8.49 22.20 15.87
N THR A 22 7.27 22.64 15.59
CA THR A 22 6.05 22.00 16.10
C THR A 22 5.36 21.28 14.95
N PRO A 23 5.42 19.96 14.87
CA PRO A 23 4.82 19.21 13.78
C PRO A 23 3.29 19.39 13.71
N ARG A 24 2.76 19.42 12.47
CA ARG A 24 1.33 19.50 12.14
C ARG A 24 0.89 18.45 11.14
N GLY A 25 1.83 17.73 10.53
CA GLY A 25 1.53 16.69 9.56
C GLY A 25 2.68 15.71 9.36
N LEU A 26 2.31 14.52 8.90
CA LEU A 26 3.21 13.43 8.56
C LEU A 26 3.21 13.24 7.05
N VAL A 27 4.39 13.33 6.43
CA VAL A 27 4.56 13.26 4.99
C VAL A 27 5.20 11.94 4.59
N ILE A 28 4.56 11.24 3.69
CA ILE A 28 5.05 9.99 3.11
C ILE A 28 5.79 10.28 1.81
N HIS A 29 7.01 9.75 1.72
CA HIS A 29 7.88 9.79 0.57
C HIS A 29 8.29 8.39 0.14
N TRP A 30 9.00 8.31 -0.96
CA TRP A 30 9.76 7.13 -1.37
C TRP A 30 11.16 7.55 -1.80
N THR A 31 12.13 6.68 -1.58
CA THR A 31 13.53 6.99 -1.91
C THR A 31 13.80 7.09 -3.40
N ALA A 32 12.89 6.59 -4.26
CA ALA A 32 13.05 6.49 -5.72
C ALA A 32 14.36 5.78 -6.15
N ASN A 33 15.00 5.03 -5.25
CA ASN A 33 16.23 4.31 -5.48
C ASN A 33 15.99 2.80 -5.37
N GLU A 34 15.86 2.15 -6.54
CA GLU A 34 15.64 0.70 -6.65
C GLU A 34 16.97 -0.08 -6.68
N GLY A 35 18.11 0.57 -6.57
CA GLY A 35 19.41 -0.08 -6.52
C GLY A 35 19.51 -1.09 -5.39
N LYS A 36 20.18 -2.23 -5.65
CA LYS A 36 20.45 -3.22 -4.62
C LYS A 36 21.21 -2.58 -3.46
N GLY A 37 20.81 -2.86 -2.24
CA GLY A 37 21.40 -2.31 -1.01
C GLY A 37 20.98 -0.88 -0.68
N ALA A 38 20.06 -0.24 -1.43
CA ALA A 38 19.53 1.10 -1.13
C ALA A 38 18.49 1.06 0.03
N ASN A 39 18.85 0.41 1.12
CA ASN A 39 18.06 0.21 2.33
C ASN A 39 18.00 1.46 3.23
N ALA A 40 17.35 1.37 4.39
CA ALA A 40 17.18 2.49 5.31
C ALA A 40 18.51 3.08 5.81
N VAL A 41 19.47 2.23 6.14
CA VAL A 41 20.83 2.69 6.56
C VAL A 41 21.56 3.38 5.43
N ALA A 42 21.50 2.85 4.21
CA ALA A 42 22.13 3.47 3.05
C ALA A 42 21.55 4.85 2.75
N ASN A 43 20.23 5.01 2.82
CA ASN A 43 19.56 6.30 2.64
C ASN A 43 19.88 7.29 3.77
N ARG A 44 19.90 6.84 5.02
CA ARG A 44 20.38 7.65 6.15
C ARG A 44 21.83 8.11 5.93
N ASN A 45 22.71 7.22 5.46
CA ASN A 45 24.12 7.56 5.19
C ASN A 45 24.25 8.54 4.01
N TYR A 46 23.36 8.44 3.01
CA TYR A 46 23.27 9.44 1.95
C TYR A 46 22.96 10.82 2.52
N PHE A 47 21.93 10.95 3.38
CA PHE A 47 21.60 12.22 4.05
C PHE A 47 22.74 12.75 4.93
N ASN A 48 23.59 11.86 5.44
CA ASN A 48 24.70 12.25 6.31
C ASN A 48 25.96 12.69 5.54
N LYS A 49 25.97 12.60 4.21
CA LYS A 49 27.11 13.12 3.42
C LYS A 49 27.18 14.63 3.54
N PRO A 50 28.39 15.23 3.67
CA PRO A 50 28.54 16.68 3.82
C PRO A 50 27.92 17.51 2.69
N THR A 51 27.83 16.93 1.49
CA THR A 51 27.30 17.57 0.28
C THR A 51 25.77 17.42 0.12
N THR A 52 25.09 16.67 1.00
CA THR A 52 23.65 16.46 0.90
C THR A 52 22.91 17.50 1.71
N GLU A 53 21.98 18.18 1.04
CA GLU A 53 21.10 19.21 1.65
C GLU A 53 19.71 18.66 2.03
N ALA A 54 19.37 17.47 1.54
CA ALA A 54 18.11 16.82 1.84
C ALA A 54 18.19 15.96 3.10
N SER A 55 17.06 15.80 3.78
CA SER A 55 16.93 14.89 4.92
C SER A 55 15.47 14.50 5.14
N ALA A 56 15.23 13.38 5.85
CA ALA A 56 13.92 12.99 6.37
C ALA A 56 14.08 12.56 7.84
N HIS A 57 12.97 12.44 8.55
CA HIS A 57 13.00 12.02 9.95
C HIS A 57 13.22 10.52 10.08
N TYR A 58 12.65 9.75 9.15
CA TYR A 58 12.73 8.30 9.13
C TYR A 58 13.04 7.77 7.74
N CYS A 59 13.86 6.71 7.70
CA CYS A 59 14.00 5.81 6.56
C CYS A 59 13.50 4.44 6.98
N VAL A 60 12.63 3.83 6.17
CA VAL A 60 11.99 2.54 6.46
C VAL A 60 12.30 1.57 5.33
N ASP A 61 12.79 0.39 5.67
CA ASP A 61 12.94 -0.74 4.75
C ASP A 61 12.20 -1.99 5.28
N ASP A 62 12.38 -3.13 4.64
CA ASP A 62 11.76 -4.40 4.99
C ASP A 62 12.27 -5.03 6.29
N LYS A 63 13.34 -4.49 6.89
CA LYS A 63 14.01 -5.08 8.05
C LYS A 63 14.07 -4.16 9.25
N GLN A 64 14.03 -2.83 9.01
CA GLN A 64 14.28 -1.86 10.07
C GLN A 64 13.68 -0.49 9.78
N ILE A 65 13.51 0.26 10.85
CA ILE A 65 13.17 1.69 10.83
C ILE A 65 14.36 2.44 11.41
N VAL A 66 14.94 3.34 10.64
CA VAL A 66 16.04 4.21 11.05
C VAL A 66 15.51 5.62 11.29
N ARG A 67 15.65 6.14 12.52
CA ARG A 67 15.34 7.54 12.81
C ARG A 67 16.57 8.41 12.60
N CYS A 68 16.48 9.29 11.61
CA CYS A 68 17.57 10.16 11.17
C CYS A 68 17.57 11.53 11.84
N LEU A 69 16.40 12.02 12.25
CA LEU A 69 16.19 13.30 12.94
C LEU A 69 15.21 13.13 14.11
N PRO A 70 15.39 13.89 15.21
CA PRO A 70 14.32 14.08 16.20
C PRO A 70 13.08 14.71 15.54
N GLU A 71 11.88 14.24 15.87
CA GLU A 71 10.62 14.71 15.26
C GLU A 71 10.36 16.21 15.48
N ASN A 72 10.92 16.79 16.53
CA ASN A 72 10.85 18.21 16.84
C ASN A 72 11.98 19.04 16.22
N GLU A 73 12.73 18.49 15.26
CA GLU A 73 13.72 19.22 14.48
C GLU A 73 13.30 19.27 13.01
N MET A 74 13.62 20.38 12.34
CA MET A 74 13.29 20.56 10.92
C MET A 74 14.12 19.63 10.04
N GLY A 75 13.45 18.92 9.12
CA GLY A 75 14.06 18.17 8.02
C GLY A 75 13.78 18.83 6.67
N TYR A 76 14.66 18.61 5.71
CA TYR A 76 14.54 19.16 4.35
C TYR A 76 14.01 18.11 3.39
N HIS A 77 12.69 17.82 3.45
CA HIS A 77 12.06 16.75 2.65
C HIS A 77 10.94 17.22 1.70
N VAL A 78 10.38 18.41 1.91
CA VAL A 78 9.30 18.97 1.07
C VAL A 78 9.64 20.35 0.49
N GLY A 79 10.93 20.64 0.31
CA GLY A 79 11.37 21.90 -0.29
C GLY A 79 10.88 22.04 -1.74
N ALA A 80 10.31 23.20 -2.06
CA ALA A 80 9.85 23.53 -3.41
C ALA A 80 9.83 25.04 -3.63
N LYS A 81 9.77 25.49 -4.91
CA LYS A 81 9.60 26.91 -5.27
C LYS A 81 8.18 27.41 -4.96
N SER A 82 7.19 26.51 -4.93
CA SER A 82 5.80 26.82 -4.62
C SER A 82 5.12 25.62 -3.97
N TYR A 83 4.09 25.89 -3.19
CA TYR A 83 3.31 24.90 -2.47
C TYR A 83 1.84 24.98 -2.88
N LYS A 84 1.13 23.85 -2.81
CA LYS A 84 -0.30 23.81 -3.12
C LYS A 84 -1.11 24.59 -2.07
N PRO A 85 -2.24 25.20 -2.44
CA PRO A 85 -3.05 26.05 -1.55
C PRO A 85 -3.49 25.32 -0.26
N ASP A 86 -3.88 24.05 -0.34
CA ASP A 86 -4.32 23.29 0.83
C ASP A 86 -3.16 23.06 1.82
N ALA A 87 -1.94 22.79 1.34
CA ALA A 87 -0.77 22.69 2.17
C ALA A 87 -0.42 24.01 2.87
N LEU A 88 -0.50 25.14 2.15
CA LEU A 88 -0.29 26.47 2.72
C LEU A 88 -1.30 26.78 3.83
N LYS A 89 -2.57 26.40 3.62
CA LYS A 89 -3.66 26.63 4.57
C LYS A 89 -3.54 25.78 5.84
N ARG A 90 -3.19 24.50 5.69
CA ARG A 90 -3.26 23.51 6.78
C ARG A 90 -1.90 23.26 7.48
N LEU A 91 -0.81 23.51 6.80
CA LEU A 91 0.54 23.36 7.34
C LEU A 91 1.14 24.74 7.64
N SER A 92 1.90 25.30 6.69
CA SER A 92 2.51 26.62 6.83
C SER A 92 2.98 27.14 5.47
N SER A 93 3.50 28.39 5.44
CA SER A 93 4.16 28.96 4.27
C SER A 93 5.46 28.22 3.87
N TYR A 94 6.02 27.43 4.77
CA TYR A 94 7.20 26.60 4.55
C TYR A 94 7.04 25.24 5.25
N PRO A 95 6.42 24.23 4.59
CA PRO A 95 6.02 22.99 5.22
C PRO A 95 7.13 22.17 5.89
N ASN A 96 8.40 22.34 5.52
CA ASN A 96 9.51 21.72 6.24
C ASN A 96 9.56 22.12 7.73
N ASN A 97 9.06 23.30 8.09
CA ASN A 97 9.09 23.80 9.47
C ASN A 97 7.96 23.27 10.37
N CYS A 98 7.12 22.37 9.85
CA CYS A 98 5.99 21.83 10.60
C CYS A 98 5.59 20.40 10.15
N THR A 99 6.48 19.67 9.48
CA THR A 99 6.16 18.31 9.06
C THR A 99 7.25 17.31 9.43
N ILE A 100 6.81 16.08 9.73
CA ILE A 100 7.65 14.91 9.90
C ILE A 100 7.66 14.17 8.55
N GLY A 101 8.83 13.72 8.05
CA GLY A 101 8.94 12.99 6.79
C GLY A 101 9.37 11.53 7.02
N ILE A 102 8.71 10.60 6.33
CA ILE A 102 9.10 9.19 6.25
C ILE A 102 9.47 8.86 4.80
N GLU A 103 10.67 8.35 4.59
CA GLU A 103 11.14 7.79 3.32
C GLU A 103 10.98 6.28 3.32
N MET A 104 10.13 5.77 2.43
CA MET A 104 9.97 4.34 2.20
C MET A 104 11.00 3.87 1.18
N CYS A 105 11.82 2.89 1.54
CA CYS A 105 12.80 2.29 0.64
C CYS A 105 12.11 1.40 -0.40
N VAL A 106 12.69 1.37 -1.61
CA VAL A 106 12.20 0.60 -2.76
C VAL A 106 13.33 -0.19 -3.42
N ASN A 107 14.37 -0.53 -2.65
CA ASN A 107 15.52 -1.29 -3.13
C ASN A 107 15.10 -2.67 -3.64
N SER A 108 15.70 -3.11 -4.76
CA SER A 108 15.32 -4.33 -5.48
C SER A 108 15.59 -5.64 -4.72
N ASP A 109 16.38 -5.59 -3.66
CA ASP A 109 16.70 -6.72 -2.78
C ASP A 109 15.92 -6.70 -1.46
N GLY A 110 14.94 -5.78 -1.31
CA GLY A 110 14.01 -5.71 -0.19
C GLY A 110 12.60 -6.22 -0.53
N ASP A 111 11.82 -6.55 0.49
CA ASP A 111 10.38 -6.82 0.33
C ASP A 111 9.57 -5.54 0.58
N PHE A 112 9.04 -4.95 -0.49
CA PHE A 112 8.23 -3.74 -0.40
C PHE A 112 6.98 -3.91 0.48
N ARG A 113 6.41 -5.10 0.57
CA ARG A 113 5.22 -5.35 1.43
C ARG A 113 5.57 -5.20 2.91
N GLU A 114 6.76 -5.67 3.31
CA GLU A 114 7.25 -5.47 4.68
C GLU A 114 7.62 -4.01 4.95
N THR A 115 8.26 -3.32 3.97
CA THR A 115 8.48 -1.86 4.06
C THR A 115 7.16 -1.10 4.22
N TYR A 116 6.14 -1.46 3.44
CA TYR A 116 4.80 -0.87 3.55
C TYR A 116 4.19 -1.11 4.93
N ARG A 117 4.22 -2.36 5.43
CA ARG A 117 3.68 -2.72 6.74
C ARG A 117 4.36 -1.94 7.87
N SER A 118 5.69 -1.91 7.88
CA SER A 118 6.48 -1.16 8.86
C SER A 118 6.17 0.34 8.81
N THR A 119 5.93 0.89 7.61
CA THR A 119 5.56 2.30 7.45
C THR A 119 4.15 2.58 7.97
N VAL A 120 3.18 1.69 7.74
CA VAL A 120 1.82 1.81 8.30
C VAL A 120 1.86 1.79 9.82
N GLU A 121 2.63 0.88 10.43
CA GLU A 121 2.81 0.80 11.87
C GLU A 121 3.46 2.07 12.45
N LEU A 122 4.54 2.56 11.82
CA LEU A 122 5.21 3.80 12.22
C LEU A 122 4.29 5.02 12.09
N ALA A 123 3.56 5.12 10.98
CA ALA A 123 2.62 6.22 10.78
C ALA A 123 1.52 6.23 11.83
N ALA A 124 0.94 5.07 12.16
CA ALA A 124 -0.08 4.95 13.20
C ALA A 124 0.47 5.34 14.59
N ASP A 125 1.69 4.91 14.92
CA ASP A 125 2.36 5.29 16.17
C ASP A 125 2.57 6.81 16.28
N ILE A 126 3.09 7.44 15.22
CA ILE A 126 3.29 8.89 15.15
C ILE A 126 1.95 9.61 15.31
N LEU A 127 0.93 9.25 14.51
CA LEU A 127 -0.39 9.86 14.60
C LEU A 127 -0.97 9.76 16.01
N LYS A 128 -0.86 8.59 16.65
CA LYS A 128 -1.33 8.35 18.01
C LYS A 128 -0.63 9.25 19.02
N ARG A 129 0.70 9.36 18.96
CA ARG A 129 1.50 10.19 19.90
C ARG A 129 1.20 11.68 19.78
N TYR A 130 0.85 12.14 18.58
CA TYR A 130 0.50 13.56 18.34
C TYR A 130 -1.02 13.84 18.47
N GLY A 131 -1.86 12.83 18.73
CA GLY A 131 -3.31 13.00 18.77
C GLY A 131 -3.91 13.35 17.40
N TRP A 132 -3.27 12.91 16.32
CA TRP A 132 -3.66 13.17 14.94
C TRP A 132 -4.59 12.10 14.39
N THR A 133 -5.26 12.44 13.29
CA THR A 133 -6.04 11.52 12.46
C THR A 133 -5.33 11.28 11.12
N THR A 134 -5.89 10.42 10.29
CA THR A 134 -5.40 10.21 8.92
C THR A 134 -5.50 11.44 8.02
N ASP A 135 -6.19 12.50 8.46
CA ASP A 135 -6.21 13.79 7.78
C ASP A 135 -4.87 14.55 7.90
N ASN A 136 -4.03 14.16 8.87
CA ASN A 136 -2.69 14.69 9.02
C ASN A 136 -1.64 13.94 8.18
N LEU A 137 -2.06 12.90 7.42
CA LEU A 137 -1.21 12.20 6.45
C LEU A 137 -1.20 12.96 5.12
N TRP A 138 -0.02 13.17 4.61
CA TRP A 138 0.26 13.85 3.36
C TRP A 138 1.16 13.01 2.48
N ARG A 139 0.94 13.00 1.16
CA ARG A 139 1.99 12.65 0.21
C ARG A 139 2.81 13.91 -0.09
N HIS A 140 4.07 13.78 -0.42
CA HIS A 140 4.84 14.91 -0.95
C HIS A 140 4.09 15.59 -2.13
N PHE A 141 3.42 14.79 -2.96
CA PHE A 141 2.55 15.26 -4.04
C PHE A 141 1.46 16.22 -3.57
N ASP A 142 0.86 16.00 -2.41
CA ASP A 142 -0.22 16.85 -1.88
C ASP A 142 0.29 18.23 -1.47
N ILE A 143 1.58 18.35 -1.19
CA ILE A 143 2.23 19.60 -0.76
C ILE A 143 2.81 20.38 -1.94
N THR A 144 3.49 19.70 -2.87
CA THR A 144 4.27 20.38 -3.91
C THR A 144 3.88 20.02 -5.35
N GLY A 145 3.11 18.94 -5.55
CA GLY A 145 2.81 18.38 -6.87
C GLY A 145 3.88 17.40 -7.39
N LYS A 146 4.99 17.19 -6.66
CA LYS A 146 6.02 16.21 -7.04
C LYS A 146 5.45 14.80 -7.08
N ASN A 147 5.81 14.00 -8.09
CA ASN A 147 5.43 12.57 -8.17
C ASN A 147 6.13 11.76 -7.06
N CYS A 148 5.69 11.93 -5.83
CA CYS A 148 6.27 11.29 -4.64
C CYS A 148 5.22 11.11 -3.54
N PRO A 149 5.09 9.89 -2.99
CA PRO A 149 5.68 8.65 -3.49
C PRO A 149 4.99 8.19 -4.78
N ALA A 150 5.76 7.75 -5.78
CA ALA A 150 5.18 7.49 -7.10
C ALA A 150 4.07 6.43 -7.07
N TYR A 151 4.19 5.40 -6.26
CA TYR A 151 3.16 4.35 -6.12
C TYR A 151 1.85 4.81 -5.42
N PHE A 152 1.78 6.05 -4.92
CA PHE A 152 0.54 6.68 -4.45
C PHE A 152 0.10 7.84 -5.35
N VAL A 153 0.77 8.06 -6.49
CA VAL A 153 0.52 9.20 -7.38
C VAL A 153 0.35 8.78 -8.85
N SER A 154 1.18 7.84 -9.33
CA SER A 154 1.17 7.31 -10.69
C SER A 154 0.59 5.91 -10.71
N ASP A 155 -0.41 5.66 -11.56
CA ASP A 155 -1.06 4.35 -11.69
C ASP A 155 -0.08 3.24 -12.10
N ASP A 156 0.90 3.54 -12.96
CA ASP A 156 1.88 2.55 -13.40
C ASP A 156 2.78 2.11 -12.23
N ALA A 157 3.29 3.05 -11.45
CA ALA A 157 4.06 2.73 -10.26
C ALA A 157 3.19 2.02 -9.20
N ALA A 158 1.96 2.48 -9.00
CA ALA A 158 1.02 1.87 -8.05
C ALA A 158 0.75 0.40 -8.39
N ARG A 159 0.43 0.09 -9.65
CA ARG A 159 0.21 -1.29 -10.09
C ARG A 159 1.43 -2.17 -9.90
N ARG A 160 2.62 -1.65 -10.19
CA ARG A 160 3.88 -2.39 -10.04
C ARG A 160 4.18 -2.75 -8.57
N PHE A 161 4.01 -1.80 -7.65
CA PHE A 161 4.35 -1.98 -6.23
C PHE A 161 3.22 -2.57 -5.39
N THR A 162 1.95 -2.26 -5.73
CA THR A 162 0.80 -2.57 -4.87
C THR A 162 -0.29 -3.40 -5.56
N GLY A 163 -0.25 -3.53 -6.88
CA GLY A 163 -1.32 -4.16 -7.67
C GLY A 163 -2.59 -3.30 -7.82
N LEU A 164 -2.62 -2.08 -7.26
CA LEU A 164 -3.78 -1.17 -7.23
C LEU A 164 -3.56 0.04 -8.14
N SER A 165 -4.61 0.83 -8.37
CA SER A 165 -4.44 2.19 -8.88
C SER A 165 -3.84 3.11 -7.79
N ALA A 166 -3.25 4.24 -8.17
CA ALA A 166 -2.63 5.16 -7.23
C ALA A 166 -3.61 5.69 -6.17
N SER A 167 -4.84 6.01 -6.58
CA SER A 167 -5.89 6.45 -5.67
C SER A 167 -6.32 5.36 -4.70
N GLN A 168 -6.45 4.11 -5.17
CA GLN A 168 -6.76 2.96 -4.32
C GLN A 168 -5.62 2.66 -3.34
N ALA A 169 -4.36 2.71 -3.81
CA ALA A 169 -3.19 2.45 -2.97
C ALA A 169 -3.07 3.49 -1.84
N TRP A 170 -3.31 4.78 -2.14
CA TRP A 170 -3.31 5.83 -1.11
C TRP A 170 -4.48 5.71 -0.15
N ALA A 171 -5.69 5.40 -0.65
CA ALA A 171 -6.85 5.15 0.20
C ALA A 171 -6.63 3.96 1.13
N LYS A 172 -6.06 2.86 0.59
CA LYS A 172 -5.71 1.68 1.39
C LYS A 172 -4.67 2.00 2.47
N PHE A 173 -3.62 2.77 2.14
CA PHE A 173 -2.61 3.16 3.12
C PHE A 173 -3.24 3.93 4.29
N LYS A 174 -4.10 4.91 4.01
CA LYS A 174 -4.82 5.66 5.05
C LYS A 174 -5.75 4.77 5.88
N ASP A 175 -6.45 3.84 5.24
CA ASP A 175 -7.34 2.89 5.91
C ASP A 175 -6.56 1.93 6.83
N ASP A 176 -5.42 1.40 6.37
CA ASP A 176 -4.55 0.53 7.16
C ASP A 176 -3.99 1.27 8.39
N VAL A 177 -3.57 2.53 8.22
CA VAL A 177 -3.13 3.39 9.35
C VAL A 177 -4.29 3.68 10.31
N HIS A 178 -5.48 3.98 9.78
CA HIS A 178 -6.67 4.25 10.60
C HIS A 178 -7.05 3.05 11.47
N LYS A 179 -7.01 1.85 10.91
CA LYS A 179 -7.29 0.61 11.63
C LYS A 179 -6.35 0.41 12.82
N LEU A 180 -5.05 0.67 12.65
CA LEU A 180 -4.09 0.59 13.73
C LEU A 180 -4.27 1.71 14.77
N LEU A 181 -4.60 2.93 14.31
CA LEU A 181 -4.79 4.10 15.16
C LEU A 181 -6.00 3.95 16.09
N THR A 182 -7.11 3.40 15.60
CA THR A 182 -8.35 3.26 16.33
C THR A 182 -8.42 2.01 17.21
N GLY A 183 -7.36 1.20 17.21
CA GLY A 183 -7.31 0.00 18.05
C GLY A 183 -8.29 -1.08 17.60
N TYR A 184 -8.52 -1.22 16.30
CA TYR A 184 -9.06 -2.48 15.79
C TYR A 184 -8.13 -3.57 16.32
N PRO A 185 -8.58 -4.48 17.17
CA PRO A 185 -7.68 -5.38 17.88
C PRO A 185 -6.84 -6.14 16.84
N GLN A 186 -5.53 -5.90 16.87
CA GLN A 186 -4.57 -6.83 16.29
C GLN A 186 -4.77 -8.12 17.08
N GLY A 187 -5.50 -9.07 16.41
CA GLY A 187 -6.01 -10.28 16.98
C GLY A 187 -5.21 -10.81 18.16
N GLU A 188 -5.84 -10.87 19.33
CA GLU A 188 -5.84 -12.16 20.00
C GLU A 188 -6.06 -13.20 18.92
N VAL A 189 -5.26 -14.26 18.91
CA VAL A 189 -5.62 -15.53 18.28
C VAL A 189 -6.84 -16.03 19.06
N SER A 190 -7.96 -15.31 18.88
CA SER A 190 -9.26 -15.75 19.32
C SER A 190 -9.67 -16.86 18.38
N LYS A 191 -10.09 -17.96 18.98
CA LYS A 191 -10.82 -19.07 18.38
C LYS A 191 -11.33 -18.70 16.99
N LYS A 192 -10.93 -19.50 15.97
CA LYS A 192 -11.45 -19.42 14.60
C LYS A 192 -12.98 -19.41 14.64
N GLU A 193 -13.58 -18.22 14.75
CA GLU A 193 -14.92 -18.01 14.26
C GLU A 193 -14.74 -17.73 12.77
N SER A 194 -15.29 -18.62 11.96
CA SER A 194 -15.32 -18.48 10.52
C SER A 194 -16.18 -17.25 10.17
N VAL A 195 -15.54 -16.11 9.97
CA VAL A 195 -16.19 -14.95 9.39
C VAL A 195 -16.29 -15.22 7.90
N ALA A 196 -17.52 -15.33 7.39
CA ALA A 196 -17.77 -15.41 5.97
C ALA A 196 -17.27 -14.11 5.30
N VAL A 197 -16.10 -14.16 4.70
CA VAL A 197 -15.55 -13.04 3.92
C VAL A 197 -16.25 -13.07 2.57
N ALA A 198 -17.26 -12.22 2.38
CA ALA A 198 -17.83 -11.98 1.07
C ALA A 198 -16.89 -11.07 0.29
N PHE A 199 -16.10 -11.61 -0.63
CA PHE A 199 -15.39 -10.81 -1.62
C PHE A 199 -16.40 -10.27 -2.63
N ILE A 200 -16.69 -8.98 -2.60
CA ILE A 200 -17.30 -8.31 -3.74
C ILE A 200 -16.18 -8.00 -4.72
N LEU A 201 -15.91 -8.95 -5.61
CA LEU A 201 -14.98 -8.75 -6.71
C LEU A 201 -15.70 -7.95 -7.81
N PRO A 202 -15.15 -6.85 -8.30
CA PRO A 202 -15.79 -6.02 -9.33
C PRO A 202 -15.62 -6.64 -10.74
N PHE A 203 -15.81 -7.95 -10.86
CA PHE A 203 -15.77 -8.62 -12.16
C PHE A 203 -17.18 -8.65 -12.77
N LYS A 204 -17.26 -8.29 -14.04
CA LYS A 204 -18.49 -8.48 -14.82
C LYS A 204 -18.55 -9.94 -15.27
N GLY A 205 -19.47 -10.69 -14.73
CA GLY A 205 -19.88 -12.00 -15.24
C GLY A 205 -20.96 -11.86 -16.32
N GLN A 206 -21.39 -12.98 -16.85
CA GLN A 206 -22.44 -13.09 -17.87
C GLN A 206 -23.50 -14.08 -17.42
N VAL A 207 -24.73 -13.89 -17.87
CA VAL A 207 -25.79 -14.90 -17.73
C VAL A 207 -26.16 -15.38 -19.14
N ILE A 208 -25.94 -16.65 -19.43
CA ILE A 208 -26.26 -17.29 -20.71
C ILE A 208 -27.21 -18.45 -20.41
N ASP A 209 -28.38 -18.44 -20.97
CA ASP A 209 -29.43 -19.47 -20.79
C ASP A 209 -29.72 -19.80 -19.34
N GLY A 210 -29.76 -18.74 -18.47
CA GLY A 210 -30.04 -18.88 -17.04
C GLY A 210 -28.85 -19.35 -16.20
N VAL A 211 -27.69 -19.58 -16.79
CA VAL A 211 -26.46 -19.95 -16.09
C VAL A 211 -25.52 -18.74 -15.97
N SER A 212 -25.05 -18.49 -14.77
CA SER A 212 -24.06 -17.43 -14.52
C SER A 212 -22.66 -17.92 -14.87
N TYR A 213 -21.94 -17.12 -15.66
CA TYR A 213 -20.55 -17.35 -16.04
C TYR A 213 -19.65 -16.29 -15.44
N LEU A 214 -18.50 -16.70 -14.93
CA LEU A 214 -17.51 -15.83 -14.31
C LEU A 214 -16.21 -15.81 -15.10
N PRO A 215 -15.50 -14.65 -15.18
CA PRO A 215 -14.20 -14.58 -15.83
C PRO A 215 -13.17 -15.38 -15.03
N ILE A 216 -12.63 -16.44 -15.67
CA ILE A 216 -11.84 -17.47 -14.98
C ILE A 216 -10.60 -16.88 -14.33
N ARG A 217 -9.77 -16.17 -15.10
CA ARG A 217 -8.50 -15.64 -14.59
C ARG A 217 -8.72 -14.68 -13.43
N GLY A 218 -9.56 -13.67 -13.63
CA GLY A 218 -9.82 -12.66 -12.61
C GLY A 218 -10.30 -13.25 -11.27
N VAL A 219 -11.30 -14.15 -11.32
CA VAL A 219 -11.85 -14.78 -10.11
C VAL A 219 -10.83 -15.72 -9.46
N THR A 220 -10.14 -16.53 -10.25
CA THR A 220 -9.16 -17.50 -9.74
C THR A 220 -7.99 -16.83 -9.04
N GLU A 221 -7.36 -15.83 -9.68
CA GLU A 221 -6.22 -15.10 -9.11
C GLU A 221 -6.62 -14.29 -7.87
N ALA A 222 -7.81 -13.68 -7.89
CA ALA A 222 -8.32 -12.93 -6.73
C ALA A 222 -8.62 -13.83 -5.51
N THR A 223 -8.83 -15.12 -5.72
CA THR A 223 -9.05 -16.12 -4.65
C THR A 223 -7.79 -16.91 -4.32
N GLY A 224 -6.62 -16.50 -4.84
CA GLY A 224 -5.32 -17.13 -4.59
C GLY A 224 -5.08 -18.43 -5.38
N GLY A 225 -5.90 -18.71 -6.38
CA GLY A 225 -5.74 -19.87 -7.28
C GLY A 225 -4.80 -19.58 -8.45
N LYS A 226 -4.43 -20.65 -9.16
CA LYS A 226 -3.56 -20.61 -10.34
C LYS A 226 -4.34 -20.97 -11.60
N VAL A 227 -4.13 -20.20 -12.69
CA VAL A 227 -4.70 -20.44 -14.01
C VAL A 227 -3.59 -20.75 -14.99
N ASP A 228 -3.71 -21.88 -15.68
CA ASP A 228 -2.87 -22.29 -16.79
C ASP A 228 -3.74 -22.48 -18.06
N PHE A 229 -3.13 -22.44 -19.21
CA PHE A 229 -3.78 -22.68 -20.51
C PHE A 229 -2.95 -23.65 -21.34
N ASP A 230 -3.58 -24.71 -21.83
CA ASP A 230 -2.96 -25.65 -22.77
C ASP A 230 -3.22 -25.19 -24.21
N PRO A 231 -2.20 -24.71 -24.93
CA PRO A 231 -2.37 -24.24 -26.32
C PRO A 231 -2.68 -25.34 -27.31
N THR A 232 -2.36 -26.61 -26.99
CA THR A 232 -2.59 -27.76 -27.88
C THR A 232 -4.05 -28.20 -27.81
N THR A 233 -4.59 -28.36 -26.60
CA THR A 233 -5.98 -28.78 -26.39
C THR A 233 -6.95 -27.60 -26.27
N LYS A 234 -6.42 -26.36 -26.19
CA LYS A 234 -7.17 -25.11 -25.96
C LYS A 234 -8.00 -25.15 -24.67
N GLN A 235 -7.55 -25.91 -23.70
CA GLN A 235 -8.21 -26.05 -22.40
C GLN A 235 -7.67 -25.06 -21.38
N VAL A 236 -8.58 -24.55 -20.54
CA VAL A 236 -8.22 -23.73 -19.37
C VAL A 236 -8.13 -24.66 -18.16
N ILE A 237 -7.05 -24.50 -17.39
CA ILE A 237 -6.74 -25.32 -16.22
C ILE A 237 -6.70 -24.40 -15.00
N VAL A 238 -7.50 -24.72 -13.99
CA VAL A 238 -7.57 -23.99 -12.72
C VAL A 238 -7.14 -24.93 -11.59
N ASN A 239 -6.10 -24.56 -10.86
CA ASN A 239 -5.53 -25.38 -9.78
C ASN A 239 -5.28 -26.84 -10.21
N GLY A 240 -4.79 -27.03 -11.44
CA GLY A 240 -4.51 -28.35 -12.00
C GLY A 240 -5.73 -29.13 -12.51
N LYS A 241 -6.93 -28.55 -12.51
CA LYS A 241 -8.17 -29.17 -13.02
C LYS A 241 -8.65 -28.44 -14.27
N ILE A 242 -9.04 -29.20 -15.29
CA ILE A 242 -9.67 -28.65 -16.51
C ILE A 242 -11.04 -28.06 -16.12
N VAL A 243 -11.33 -26.87 -16.62
CA VAL A 243 -12.62 -26.20 -16.43
C VAL A 243 -13.34 -26.01 -17.75
N THR A 244 -14.65 -26.27 -17.79
CA THR A 244 -15.48 -25.96 -18.95
C THR A 244 -15.45 -24.45 -19.19
N SER A 245 -15.03 -24.01 -20.37
CA SER A 245 -14.88 -22.59 -20.64
C SER A 245 -15.40 -22.18 -22.00
N THR A 246 -15.93 -20.95 -22.09
CA THR A 246 -16.21 -20.23 -23.32
C THR A 246 -15.30 -19.03 -23.41
N ILE A 247 -14.91 -18.65 -24.63
CA ILE A 247 -14.06 -17.47 -24.84
C ILE A 247 -14.90 -16.40 -25.56
N GLU A 248 -14.93 -15.21 -24.95
CA GLU A 248 -15.57 -14.05 -25.54
C GLU A 248 -14.66 -12.82 -25.40
N ASN A 249 -14.40 -12.13 -26.49
CA ASN A 249 -13.53 -10.94 -26.55
C ASN A 249 -12.17 -11.15 -25.85
N GLY A 250 -11.56 -12.34 -26.04
CA GLY A 250 -10.25 -12.67 -25.44
C GLY A 250 -10.29 -13.03 -23.96
N THR A 251 -11.46 -13.06 -23.32
CA THR A 251 -11.64 -13.48 -21.94
C THR A 251 -12.30 -14.85 -21.87
N SER A 252 -11.73 -15.75 -21.05
CA SER A 252 -12.32 -17.07 -20.80
C SER A 252 -13.28 -17.00 -19.62
N TYR A 253 -14.47 -17.55 -19.79
CA TYR A 253 -15.53 -17.61 -18.77
C TYR A 253 -15.89 -19.07 -18.46
N ALA A 254 -16.22 -19.35 -17.21
CA ALA A 254 -16.70 -20.66 -16.77
C ALA A 254 -18.02 -20.53 -16.01
N PRO A 255 -18.85 -21.60 -15.99
CA PRO A 255 -20.00 -21.65 -15.12
C PRO A 255 -19.62 -21.38 -13.67
N ALA A 256 -20.32 -20.46 -13.01
CA ALA A 256 -19.98 -19.99 -11.66
C ALA A 256 -19.87 -21.14 -10.63
N ARG A 257 -20.76 -22.13 -10.72
CA ARG A 257 -20.76 -23.28 -9.81
C ARG A 257 -19.58 -24.21 -10.03
N GLU A 258 -19.18 -24.44 -11.28
CA GLU A 258 -18.00 -25.27 -11.61
C GLU A 258 -16.72 -24.62 -11.14
N LEU A 259 -16.52 -23.33 -11.48
CA LEU A 259 -15.35 -22.58 -11.07
C LEU A 259 -15.23 -22.51 -9.54
N ALA A 260 -16.32 -22.20 -8.85
CA ALA A 260 -16.37 -22.15 -7.40
C ALA A 260 -16.04 -23.51 -6.76
N ALA A 261 -16.55 -24.63 -7.32
CA ALA A 261 -16.25 -25.96 -6.82
C ALA A 261 -14.75 -26.29 -6.91
N ILE A 262 -14.08 -25.89 -8.01
CA ILE A 262 -12.64 -26.07 -8.19
C ILE A 262 -11.84 -25.23 -7.20
N LEU A 263 -12.33 -24.01 -6.89
CA LEU A 263 -11.70 -23.08 -5.94
C LEU A 263 -12.06 -23.36 -4.47
N GLY A 264 -12.92 -24.35 -4.19
CA GLY A 264 -13.34 -24.66 -2.82
C GLY A 264 -14.34 -23.66 -2.25
N LEU A 265 -15.06 -22.94 -3.11
CA LEU A 265 -16.02 -21.91 -2.73
C LEU A 265 -17.47 -22.38 -2.85
N GLN A 266 -18.38 -21.70 -2.18
CA GLN A 266 -19.83 -21.80 -2.35
C GLN A 266 -20.34 -20.65 -3.21
N VAL A 267 -21.41 -20.89 -3.99
CA VAL A 267 -22.05 -19.91 -4.86
C VAL A 267 -23.45 -19.59 -4.34
N GLU A 268 -23.72 -18.32 -4.16
CA GLU A 268 -25.04 -17.77 -3.90
C GLU A 268 -25.42 -16.79 -5.03
N TRP A 269 -26.66 -16.89 -5.51
CA TRP A 269 -27.20 -15.97 -6.51
C TRP A 269 -28.17 -15.00 -5.88
N ASP A 270 -27.93 -13.72 -6.02
CA ASP A 270 -28.85 -12.65 -5.65
C ASP A 270 -29.57 -12.14 -6.90
N GLY A 271 -30.81 -12.58 -7.07
CA GLY A 271 -31.64 -12.23 -8.24
C GLY A 271 -32.07 -10.77 -8.29
N SER A 272 -32.13 -10.09 -7.14
CA SER A 272 -32.52 -8.68 -7.05
C SER A 272 -31.44 -7.74 -7.55
N THR A 273 -30.18 -8.05 -7.27
CA THR A 273 -29.00 -7.29 -7.70
C THR A 273 -28.30 -7.89 -8.90
N LYS A 274 -28.77 -9.06 -9.39
CA LYS A 274 -28.12 -9.88 -10.45
C LYS A 274 -26.64 -10.14 -10.13
N THR A 275 -26.35 -10.50 -8.88
CA THR A 275 -24.98 -10.66 -8.37
C THR A 275 -24.73 -12.11 -7.97
N VAL A 276 -23.57 -12.65 -8.40
CA VAL A 276 -23.02 -13.92 -7.91
C VAL A 276 -22.15 -13.62 -6.69
N LYS A 277 -22.47 -14.23 -5.55
CA LYS A 277 -21.66 -14.16 -4.32
C LYS A 277 -20.88 -15.45 -4.16
N LEU A 278 -19.57 -15.36 -3.99
CA LEU A 278 -18.68 -16.49 -3.69
C LEU A 278 -18.30 -16.44 -2.21
N LYS A 279 -18.46 -17.56 -1.50
CA LYS A 279 -18.17 -17.67 -0.06
C LYS A 279 -17.21 -18.83 0.17
N GLY A 280 -16.28 -18.69 1.13
CA GLY A 280 -15.48 -19.84 1.62
C GLY A 280 -16.39 -20.95 2.16
N ARG A 281 -15.97 -22.20 2.04
CA ARG A 281 -16.62 -23.30 2.76
C ARG A 281 -16.23 -23.21 4.24
N GLU A 282 -17.22 -23.31 5.13
CA GLU A 282 -17.00 -23.45 6.57
C GLU A 282 -16.26 -24.76 6.88
#